data_1fc26f9c0ac7264e5f983d5517968376
#
_entry.id   1fc26f9c0ac7264e5f983d5517968376
#
_cell.length_a   1.000
_cell.length_b   1.000
_cell.length_c   1.000
_cell.angle_alpha   90.00
_cell.angle_beta   90.00
_cell.angle_gamma   90.00
#
_symmetry.space_group_name_H-M   'P 1'
#
loop_
_entity.id
_entity.type
_entity.pdbx_description
1 polymer ?
#
loop_
_entity_poly.entity_id
_entity_poly.type
_entity_poly.pdbx_seq_one_letter_code
_entity_poly.pdbx_strand_id
1 'polypeptide(L)'
;MMIFSQGFKEIVAFTLAGAGMVVAQQRPGGARSIFEGASDVGKTTAGSTVYEPAGNLYRVTGGGADMWGAADDFHFSWVRVSGDATLTADIQFPWSSKAPLEKAVLIFRQSLDPASAYADNAIHADGHITLQYRETAGGKTADVTAAEHGATRLRIERSGNRFTAYMGSAEGKLTAFANTTIAMEGPVYVGIGVCAHDAEGLTTVGFSNVGIERPSPAPPAGRK
;
A
#
# COMPACT_ATOMS: atom_id res chain seq x y z
N MET A 1 -68.65 -59.27 38.09
CA MET A 1 -68.12 -58.02 38.60
C MET A 1 -66.62 -58.15 38.67
N MET A 2 -65.91 -57.68 37.59
CA MET A 2 -64.52 -57.91 37.39
C MET A 2 -63.75 -56.60 37.81
N ILE A 3 -62.77 -56.76 38.67
CA ILE A 3 -61.88 -55.68 39.08
C ILE A 3 -60.56 -55.91 38.34
N PHE A 4 -60.20 -54.94 37.45
CA PHE A 4 -58.92 -54.94 36.79
C PHE A 4 -57.91 -54.09 37.60
N SER A 5 -56.81 -54.73 37.98
CA SER A 5 -55.64 -54.12 38.56
C SER A 5 -54.74 -53.53 37.44
N GLN A 6 -54.47 -52.29 37.48
CA GLN A 6 -53.49 -51.68 36.61
C GLN A 6 -52.12 -51.60 37.31
N GLY A 7 -51.14 -52.27 36.75
CA GLY A 7 -49.74 -52.20 37.16
C GLY A 7 -49.06 -50.95 36.59
N PHE A 8 -48.52 -50.16 37.49
CA PHE A 8 -47.66 -49.02 37.15
C PHE A 8 -46.29 -49.55 36.72
N LYS A 9 -45.87 -49.25 35.48
CA LYS A 9 -44.48 -49.41 35.03
C LYS A 9 -43.75 -48.08 35.18
N GLU A 10 -42.79 -48.06 36.06
CA GLU A 10 -41.84 -46.94 36.14
C GLU A 10 -40.93 -46.97 34.92
N ILE A 11 -40.92 -45.85 34.20
CA ILE A 11 -39.98 -45.59 33.11
C ILE A 11 -38.84 -44.76 33.70
N VAL A 12 -37.67 -45.39 33.86
CA VAL A 12 -36.42 -44.69 34.22
C VAL A 12 -35.92 -44.02 32.96
N ALA A 13 -36.01 -42.69 32.91
CA ALA A 13 -35.42 -41.90 31.86
C ALA A 13 -33.91 -41.65 32.11
N PHE A 14 -33.07 -42.28 31.27
CA PHE A 14 -31.63 -41.97 31.26
C PHE A 14 -31.42 -40.68 30.46
N THR A 15 -31.08 -39.60 31.13
CA THR A 15 -30.61 -38.37 30.51
C THR A 15 -29.14 -38.52 30.12
N LEU A 16 -28.84 -38.70 28.86
CA LEU A 16 -27.48 -38.54 28.33
C LEU A 16 -27.16 -37.06 28.28
N ALA A 17 -26.26 -36.62 29.16
CA ALA A 17 -25.63 -35.31 29.05
C ALA A 17 -24.63 -35.33 27.92
N GLY A 18 -25.04 -34.86 26.73
CA GLY A 18 -24.15 -34.64 25.61
C GLY A 18 -23.29 -33.42 25.88
N ALA A 19 -22.00 -33.62 26.22
CA ALA A 19 -21.01 -32.54 26.22
C ALA A 19 -20.82 -32.06 24.75
N GLY A 20 -21.52 -30.99 24.43
CA GLY A 20 -21.32 -30.28 23.16
C GLY A 20 -19.92 -29.69 23.11
N MET A 21 -19.03 -30.30 22.32
CA MET A 21 -17.75 -29.71 21.98
C MET A 21 -18.01 -28.44 21.15
N VAL A 22 -17.89 -27.28 21.76
CA VAL A 22 -17.88 -26.00 21.04
C VAL A 22 -16.55 -25.95 20.30
N VAL A 23 -16.54 -26.37 19.03
CA VAL A 23 -15.45 -26.11 18.14
C VAL A 23 -15.47 -24.60 17.86
N ALA A 24 -14.59 -23.87 18.52
CA ALA A 24 -14.34 -22.48 18.19
C ALA A 24 -13.86 -22.45 16.72
N GLN A 25 -14.74 -22.06 15.82
CA GLN A 25 -14.36 -21.73 14.46
C GLN A 25 -13.39 -20.56 14.54
N GLN A 26 -12.09 -20.84 14.39
CA GLN A 26 -11.10 -19.82 14.08
C GLN A 26 -11.55 -19.18 12.76
N ARG A 27 -12.05 -17.93 12.86
CA ARG A 27 -12.22 -17.10 11.66
C ARG A 27 -10.85 -17.02 11.01
N PRO A 28 -10.68 -17.39 9.72
CA PRO A 28 -9.43 -17.15 9.02
C PRO A 28 -9.16 -15.65 9.15
N GLY A 29 -8.01 -15.29 9.71
CA GLY A 29 -7.59 -13.90 9.83
C GLY A 29 -7.53 -13.33 8.43
N GLY A 30 -8.55 -12.55 8.04
CA GLY A 30 -8.57 -11.87 6.76
C GLY A 30 -7.26 -11.10 6.62
N ALA A 31 -6.61 -11.19 5.47
CA ALA A 31 -5.40 -10.45 5.19
C ALA A 31 -5.66 -8.97 5.53
N ARG A 32 -4.80 -8.39 6.37
CA ARG A 32 -4.92 -6.99 6.80
C ARG A 32 -4.11 -6.12 5.86
N SER A 33 -4.53 -4.85 5.73
CA SER A 33 -3.71 -3.83 5.09
C SER A 33 -2.29 -3.84 5.68
N ILE A 34 -1.27 -3.68 4.83
CA ILE A 34 0.12 -3.51 5.25
C ILE A 34 0.41 -2.09 5.73
N PHE A 35 -0.49 -1.15 5.47
CA PHE A 35 -0.34 0.26 5.85
C PHE A 35 -0.84 0.52 7.27
N GLU A 36 -0.12 1.37 8.00
CA GLU A 36 -0.44 1.81 9.36
C GLU A 36 -1.47 2.95 9.35
N GLY A 37 -1.49 3.76 8.27
CA GLY A 37 -2.38 4.88 8.14
C GLY A 37 -2.54 5.36 6.71
N ALA A 38 -3.45 6.32 6.55
CA ALA A 38 -3.64 7.09 5.34
C ALA A 38 -3.86 8.56 5.71
N SER A 39 -3.39 9.47 4.86
CA SER A 39 -3.45 10.91 5.09
C SER A 39 -3.56 11.65 3.78
N ASP A 40 -4.29 12.73 3.79
CA ASP A 40 -4.19 13.74 2.77
C ASP A 40 -2.98 14.63 3.08
N VAL A 41 -2.11 14.83 2.11
CA VAL A 41 -0.93 15.67 2.18
C VAL A 41 -1.21 16.93 1.41
N GLY A 42 -0.94 18.08 2.01
CA GLY A 42 -1.15 19.39 1.38
C GLY A 42 -2.61 19.82 1.30
N LYS A 43 -2.93 20.59 0.26
CA LYS A 43 -4.26 21.12 0.01
C LYS A 43 -4.95 20.27 -1.06
N THR A 44 -5.74 19.31 -0.64
CA THR A 44 -6.43 18.39 -1.55
C THR A 44 -7.86 18.13 -1.12
N THR A 45 -8.72 17.79 -2.05
CA THR A 45 -10.03 17.17 -1.76
C THR A 45 -9.78 15.86 -1.02
N ALA A 46 -10.57 15.60 0.02
CA ALA A 46 -10.38 14.44 0.89
C ALA A 46 -10.38 13.12 0.10
N GLY A 47 -9.28 12.39 0.23
CA GLY A 47 -9.08 11.10 -0.40
C GLY A 47 -9.51 9.93 0.49
N SER A 48 -9.32 8.72 -0.01
CA SER A 48 -9.61 7.49 0.74
C SER A 48 -8.82 6.31 0.21
N THR A 49 -8.62 5.32 1.08
CA THR A 49 -8.03 4.03 0.70
C THR A 49 -8.91 2.90 1.18
N VAL A 50 -9.31 2.03 0.27
CA VAL A 50 -10.07 0.79 0.54
C VAL A 50 -9.18 -0.40 0.22
N TYR A 51 -9.01 -1.30 1.18
CA TYR A 51 -8.30 -2.56 0.98
C TYR A 51 -9.27 -3.72 0.77
N GLU A 52 -9.12 -4.44 -0.32
CA GLU A 52 -9.89 -5.64 -0.69
C GLU A 52 -9.01 -6.89 -0.52
N PRO A 53 -9.13 -7.63 0.59
CA PRO A 53 -8.23 -8.74 0.91
C PRO A 53 -8.24 -9.87 -0.12
N ALA A 54 -9.39 -10.16 -0.74
CA ALA A 54 -9.54 -11.27 -1.68
C ALA A 54 -8.62 -11.15 -2.92
N GLY A 55 -8.32 -9.90 -3.35
CA GLY A 55 -7.45 -9.61 -4.50
C GLY A 55 -6.13 -8.98 -4.12
N ASN A 56 -5.82 -8.83 -2.82
CA ASN A 56 -4.70 -7.98 -2.36
C ASN A 56 -4.69 -6.65 -3.12
N LEU A 57 -5.86 -6.01 -3.21
CA LEU A 57 -6.09 -4.81 -4.00
C LEU A 57 -6.36 -3.61 -3.08
N TYR A 58 -5.65 -2.55 -3.29
CA TYR A 58 -5.91 -1.23 -2.71
C TYR A 58 -6.55 -0.35 -3.78
N ARG A 59 -7.75 0.19 -3.50
CA ARG A 59 -8.34 1.28 -4.27
C ARG A 59 -8.03 2.57 -3.55
N VAL A 60 -7.17 3.37 -4.15
CA VAL A 60 -6.75 4.66 -3.59
C VAL A 60 -7.40 5.75 -4.41
N THR A 61 -8.21 6.55 -3.74
CA THR A 61 -8.81 7.77 -4.30
C THR A 61 -8.05 8.95 -3.76
N GLY A 62 -7.51 9.79 -4.63
CA GLY A 62 -6.76 10.98 -4.27
C GLY A 62 -7.14 12.18 -5.11
N GLY A 63 -7.06 13.36 -4.51
CA GLY A 63 -7.14 14.66 -5.15
C GLY A 63 -5.76 15.31 -5.25
N GLY A 64 -5.74 16.61 -5.41
CA GLY A 64 -4.55 17.45 -5.38
C GLY A 64 -4.12 18.00 -6.72
N ALA A 65 -3.59 19.22 -6.67
CA ALA A 65 -3.16 19.93 -7.89
C ALA A 65 -1.91 19.32 -8.52
N ASP A 66 -0.93 18.93 -7.70
CA ASP A 66 0.29 18.29 -8.17
C ASP A 66 1.17 17.76 -6.99
N MET A 67 2.09 16.87 -7.31
CA MET A 67 3.25 16.51 -6.51
C MET A 67 4.49 17.05 -7.22
N TRP A 68 4.71 18.38 -7.07
CA TRP A 68 5.77 19.10 -7.81
C TRP A 68 6.25 20.35 -7.07
N GLY A 69 7.33 20.96 -7.56
CA GLY A 69 7.85 22.20 -6.98
C GLY A 69 8.31 22.02 -5.53
N ALA A 70 7.85 22.89 -4.63
CA ALA A 70 8.29 22.93 -3.24
C ALA A 70 7.33 22.22 -2.25
N ALA A 71 6.15 21.84 -2.72
CA ALA A 71 5.12 21.19 -1.88
C ALA A 71 4.26 20.25 -2.73
N ASP A 72 3.65 19.27 -2.10
CA ASP A 72 2.86 18.22 -2.72
C ASP A 72 1.41 18.24 -2.20
N ASP A 73 0.47 17.94 -3.11
CA ASP A 73 -0.95 17.79 -2.82
C ASP A 73 -1.43 16.42 -3.32
N PHE A 74 -1.70 15.44 -2.44
CA PHE A 74 -2.11 14.09 -2.82
C PHE A 74 -2.66 13.27 -1.64
N HIS A 75 -3.31 12.13 -1.90
CA HIS A 75 -3.68 11.14 -0.88
C HIS A 75 -2.60 10.05 -0.77
N PHE A 76 -2.24 9.66 0.47
CA PHE A 76 -1.12 8.79 0.78
C PHE A 76 -1.47 7.72 1.81
N SER A 77 -1.33 6.44 1.45
CA SER A 77 -1.37 5.31 2.39
C SER A 77 0.04 4.87 2.72
N TRP A 78 0.37 4.78 4.00
CA TRP A 78 1.74 4.68 4.46
C TRP A 78 1.95 3.73 5.63
N VAL A 79 3.19 3.25 5.75
CA VAL A 79 3.77 2.57 6.92
C VAL A 79 5.12 3.19 7.20
N ARG A 80 5.54 3.22 8.47
CA ARG A 80 6.87 3.70 8.85
C ARG A 80 7.90 2.60 8.75
N VAL A 81 9.01 2.89 8.08
CA VAL A 81 10.10 1.93 7.85
C VAL A 81 11.43 2.56 8.23
N SER A 82 12.25 1.82 8.99
CA SER A 82 13.62 2.18 9.29
C SER A 82 14.59 1.39 8.42
N GLY A 83 15.63 2.05 7.91
CA GLY A 83 16.68 1.43 7.10
C GLY A 83 16.24 1.14 5.67
N ASP A 84 16.87 0.13 5.08
CA ASP A 84 16.65 -0.26 3.69
C ASP A 84 15.31 -0.96 3.52
N ALA A 85 14.68 -0.72 2.39
CA ALA A 85 13.41 -1.35 2.03
C ALA A 85 13.14 -1.26 0.52
N THR A 86 12.29 -2.16 0.06
CA THR A 86 11.80 -2.19 -1.32
C THR A 86 10.29 -2.17 -1.29
N LEU A 87 9.67 -1.27 -2.05
CA LEU A 87 8.22 -1.23 -2.27
C LEU A 87 7.93 -1.60 -3.72
N THR A 88 7.01 -2.54 -3.94
CA THR A 88 6.58 -2.99 -5.27
C THR A 88 5.06 -3.01 -5.33
N ALA A 89 4.48 -2.65 -6.47
CA ALA A 89 3.05 -2.82 -6.75
C ALA A 89 2.79 -2.93 -8.24
N ASP A 90 1.67 -3.58 -8.58
CA ASP A 90 1.02 -3.47 -9.90
C ASP A 90 0.01 -2.34 -9.84
N ILE A 91 -0.02 -1.51 -10.88
CA ILE A 91 -0.81 -0.27 -10.92
C ILE A 91 -1.75 -0.31 -12.11
N GLN A 92 -3.01 0.06 -11.88
CA GLN A 92 -4.04 0.10 -12.90
C GLN A 92 -4.87 1.37 -12.75
N PHE A 93 -4.80 2.24 -13.76
CA PHE A 93 -5.73 3.36 -13.91
C PHE A 93 -7.06 2.86 -14.46
N PRO A 94 -8.20 3.47 -14.05
CA PRO A 94 -9.50 3.18 -14.66
C PRO A 94 -9.54 3.75 -16.10
N TRP A 95 -10.39 3.15 -16.94
CA TRP A 95 -10.66 3.67 -18.30
C TRP A 95 -11.23 5.09 -18.30
N SER A 96 -11.69 5.59 -17.15
CA SER A 96 -12.26 6.93 -16.98
C SER A 96 -11.27 7.97 -16.50
N SER A 97 -9.96 7.69 -16.48
CA SER A 97 -8.94 8.72 -16.21
C SER A 97 -9.15 9.90 -17.14
N LYS A 98 -9.29 11.09 -16.53
CA LYS A 98 -9.73 12.30 -17.25
C LYS A 98 -8.56 13.18 -17.66
N ALA A 99 -7.47 13.14 -16.91
CA ALA A 99 -6.29 13.95 -17.17
C ALA A 99 -5.05 13.07 -17.37
N PRO A 100 -4.23 13.33 -18.42
CA PRO A 100 -3.06 12.50 -18.72
C PRO A 100 -2.01 12.52 -17.60
N LEU A 101 -1.99 13.56 -16.80
CA LEU A 101 -1.01 13.75 -15.72
C LEU A 101 -1.48 13.29 -14.34
N GLU A 102 -2.69 12.67 -14.22
CA GLU A 102 -3.06 11.94 -12.99
C GLU A 102 -1.93 10.98 -12.62
N LYS A 103 -1.54 10.94 -11.35
CA LYS A 103 -0.36 10.18 -10.88
C LYS A 103 -0.76 9.09 -9.91
N ALA A 104 -0.11 7.93 -10.06
CA ALA A 104 -0.01 6.88 -9.06
C ALA A 104 1.47 6.71 -8.68
N VAL A 105 1.79 6.72 -7.38
CA VAL A 105 3.17 6.72 -6.92
C VAL A 105 3.47 5.61 -5.93
N LEU A 106 4.68 5.06 -6.01
CA LEU A 106 5.35 4.32 -4.95
C LEU A 106 6.38 5.27 -4.33
N ILE A 107 6.27 5.60 -3.05
CA ILE A 107 6.99 6.74 -2.48
C ILE A 107 7.64 6.47 -1.14
N PHE A 108 8.81 7.04 -0.92
CA PHE A 108 9.49 7.23 0.35
C PHE A 108 9.52 8.72 0.70
N ARG A 109 9.02 9.08 1.89
CA ARG A 109 9.00 10.46 2.38
C ARG A 109 9.60 10.56 3.77
N GLN A 110 10.32 11.65 4.05
CA GLN A 110 10.86 11.93 5.37
C GLN A 110 9.75 12.20 6.40
N SER A 111 8.66 12.86 5.99
CA SER A 111 7.53 13.24 6.84
C SER A 111 6.23 13.36 6.05
N LEU A 112 5.11 13.59 6.74
CA LEU A 112 3.81 13.90 6.12
C LEU A 112 3.64 15.39 5.78
N ASP A 113 4.64 16.23 6.05
CA ASP A 113 4.63 17.63 5.66
C ASP A 113 4.61 17.76 4.13
N PRO A 114 3.75 18.62 3.54
CA PRO A 114 3.71 18.81 2.08
C PRO A 114 5.06 19.14 1.46
N ALA A 115 5.90 19.88 2.17
CA ALA A 115 7.23 20.27 1.71
C ALA A 115 8.32 19.20 1.96
N SER A 116 7.96 18.00 2.42
CA SER A 116 8.91 16.94 2.79
C SER A 116 9.90 16.60 1.67
N ALA A 117 11.13 16.22 2.05
CA ALA A 117 12.03 15.47 1.16
C ALA A 117 11.38 14.12 0.80
N TYR A 118 11.52 13.69 -0.45
CA TYR A 118 10.95 12.44 -0.95
C TYR A 118 11.67 11.90 -2.19
N ALA A 119 11.48 10.61 -2.46
CA ALA A 119 11.71 9.98 -3.75
C ALA A 119 10.49 9.12 -4.08
N ASP A 120 9.94 9.25 -5.26
CA ASP A 120 8.89 8.38 -5.75
C ASP A 120 9.20 7.81 -7.14
N ASN A 121 8.56 6.68 -7.42
CA ASN A 121 8.44 6.12 -8.75
C ASN A 121 6.99 6.31 -9.18
N ALA A 122 6.75 7.28 -10.03
CA ALA A 122 5.44 7.67 -10.50
C ALA A 122 5.11 7.06 -11.87
N ILE A 123 3.87 6.63 -12.04
CA ILE A 123 3.27 6.38 -13.35
C ILE A 123 2.10 7.35 -13.53
N HIS A 124 1.99 7.91 -14.72
CA HIS A 124 0.94 8.82 -15.12
C HIS A 124 -0.13 8.12 -15.94
N ALA A 125 -1.33 8.69 -16.01
CA ALA A 125 -2.44 8.09 -16.73
C ALA A 125 -2.22 7.94 -18.24
N ASP A 126 -1.34 8.75 -18.82
CA ASP A 126 -0.87 8.61 -20.22
C ASP A 126 0.22 7.55 -20.42
N GLY A 127 0.64 6.90 -19.31
CA GLY A 127 1.61 5.80 -19.32
C GLY A 127 3.06 6.21 -19.20
N HIS A 128 3.41 7.50 -19.11
CA HIS A 128 4.81 7.87 -18.86
C HIS A 128 5.20 7.60 -17.39
N ILE A 129 6.47 7.31 -17.15
CA ILE A 129 6.99 6.87 -15.86
C ILE A 129 8.19 7.74 -15.49
N THR A 130 8.22 8.18 -14.22
CA THR A 130 9.26 9.08 -13.72
C THR A 130 9.74 8.65 -12.35
N LEU A 131 11.03 8.80 -12.08
CA LEU A 131 11.57 8.95 -10.74
C LEU A 131 11.52 10.44 -10.40
N GLN A 132 10.62 10.84 -9.49
CA GLN A 132 10.56 12.22 -9.00
C GLN A 132 11.18 12.29 -7.60
N TYR A 133 11.82 13.40 -7.28
CA TYR A 133 12.45 13.55 -5.98
C TYR A 133 12.65 15.00 -5.56
N ARG A 134 12.62 15.21 -4.23
CA ARG A 134 12.96 16.47 -3.55
C ARG A 134 14.01 16.17 -2.50
N GLU A 135 15.22 16.69 -2.68
CA GLU A 135 16.36 16.34 -1.83
C GLU A 135 16.25 16.89 -0.41
N THR A 136 15.66 18.07 -0.26
CA THR A 136 15.50 18.77 1.03
C THR A 136 14.09 19.31 1.17
N ALA A 137 13.59 19.41 2.39
CA ALA A 137 12.29 20.01 2.66
C ALA A 137 12.19 21.43 2.08
N GLY A 138 11.10 21.70 1.33
CA GLY A 138 10.88 22.99 0.64
C GLY A 138 11.74 23.22 -0.59
N GLY A 139 12.60 22.26 -0.94
CA GLY A 139 13.39 22.29 -2.17
C GLY A 139 12.53 22.08 -3.43
N LYS A 140 13.12 22.29 -4.58
CA LYS A 140 12.44 22.01 -5.86
C LYS A 140 12.41 20.49 -6.12
N THR A 141 11.32 20.03 -6.67
CA THR A 141 11.24 18.68 -7.24
C THR A 141 12.03 18.63 -8.56
N ALA A 142 12.75 17.53 -8.75
CA ALA A 142 13.41 17.14 -9.98
C ALA A 142 12.91 15.77 -10.41
N ASP A 143 13.10 15.41 -11.68
CA ASP A 143 12.70 14.10 -12.21
C ASP A 143 13.69 13.51 -13.20
N VAL A 144 13.57 12.21 -13.40
CA VAL A 144 14.18 11.46 -14.50
C VAL A 144 13.08 10.61 -15.14
N THR A 145 12.75 10.91 -16.39
CA THR A 145 11.74 10.18 -17.16
C THR A 145 12.33 8.92 -17.78
N ALA A 146 11.59 7.79 -17.69
CA ALA A 146 11.94 6.56 -18.38
C ALA A 146 11.78 6.70 -19.89
N ALA A 147 12.60 5.97 -20.65
CA ALA A 147 12.49 5.95 -22.12
C ALA A 147 11.27 5.13 -22.60
N GLU A 148 10.86 4.11 -21.84
CA GLU A 148 9.72 3.26 -22.16
C GLU A 148 8.48 3.75 -21.40
N HIS A 149 7.30 3.44 -21.99
CA HIS A 149 5.99 3.79 -21.47
C HIS A 149 5.15 2.53 -21.21
N GLY A 150 4.09 2.69 -20.43
CA GLY A 150 3.03 1.68 -20.29
C GLY A 150 3.41 0.47 -19.45
N ALA A 151 4.42 0.57 -18.58
CA ALA A 151 4.63 -0.46 -17.55
C ALA A 151 3.40 -0.54 -16.63
N THR A 152 3.18 -1.73 -16.08
CA THR A 152 2.07 -1.99 -15.15
C THR A 152 2.57 -2.34 -13.76
N ARG A 153 3.87 -2.64 -13.61
CA ARG A 153 4.53 -2.91 -12.33
C ARG A 153 5.65 -1.93 -12.09
N LEU A 154 5.63 -1.29 -10.94
CA LEU A 154 6.69 -0.43 -10.46
C LEU A 154 7.34 -1.00 -9.21
N ARG A 155 8.61 -0.63 -9.00
CA ARG A 155 9.35 -0.84 -7.77
C ARG A 155 10.19 0.38 -7.46
N ILE A 156 10.27 0.76 -6.19
CA ILE A 156 11.27 1.68 -5.68
C ILE A 156 12.03 1.01 -4.54
N GLU A 157 13.35 1.14 -4.56
CA GLU A 157 14.25 0.53 -3.59
C GLU A 157 15.08 1.61 -2.90
N ARG A 158 15.15 1.55 -1.57
CA ARG A 158 16.07 2.33 -0.75
C ARG A 158 17.20 1.44 -0.28
N SER A 159 18.45 1.86 -0.55
CA SER A 159 19.67 1.28 0.00
C SER A 159 20.54 2.41 0.57
N GLY A 160 20.56 2.54 1.89
CA GLY A 160 21.10 3.71 2.59
C GLY A 160 20.38 4.99 2.17
N ASN A 161 21.11 5.90 1.52
CA ASN A 161 20.58 7.15 0.98
C ASN A 161 20.27 7.07 -0.52
N ARG A 162 20.51 5.93 -1.17
CA ARG A 162 20.24 5.74 -2.60
C ARG A 162 18.84 5.21 -2.80
N PHE A 163 18.11 5.81 -3.73
CA PHE A 163 16.79 5.38 -4.18
C PHE A 163 16.90 5.00 -5.66
N THR A 164 16.42 3.79 -6.00
CA THR A 164 16.44 3.27 -7.37
C THR A 164 15.02 2.94 -7.81
N ALA A 165 14.61 3.46 -8.95
CA ALA A 165 13.31 3.22 -9.57
C ALA A 165 13.42 2.15 -10.66
N TYR A 166 12.45 1.22 -10.65
CA TYR A 166 12.35 0.11 -11.61
C TYR A 166 10.95 0.10 -12.21
N MET A 167 10.85 -0.37 -13.44
CA MET A 167 9.60 -0.57 -14.15
C MET A 167 9.58 -1.89 -14.90
N GLY A 168 8.39 -2.39 -15.21
CA GLY A 168 8.17 -3.63 -15.95
C GLY A 168 6.70 -3.97 -16.09
N SER A 169 6.40 -5.20 -16.46
CA SER A 169 5.05 -5.75 -16.47
C SER A 169 4.83 -6.70 -15.28
N ALA A 170 3.57 -7.01 -14.99
CA ALA A 170 3.20 -7.91 -13.89
C ALA A 170 3.87 -9.29 -13.97
N GLU A 171 4.12 -9.78 -15.17
CA GLU A 171 4.72 -11.08 -15.45
C GLU A 171 6.18 -10.97 -15.91
N GLY A 172 6.66 -9.75 -16.17
CA GLY A 172 7.98 -9.48 -16.72
C GLY A 172 9.04 -9.16 -15.69
N LYS A 173 10.27 -9.06 -16.20
CA LYS A 173 11.42 -8.61 -15.40
C LYS A 173 11.31 -7.11 -15.13
N LEU A 174 11.56 -6.71 -13.89
CA LEU A 174 11.75 -5.32 -13.52
C LEU A 174 13.14 -4.84 -13.97
N THR A 175 13.21 -3.69 -14.63
CA THR A 175 14.43 -3.05 -15.10
C THR A 175 14.60 -1.71 -14.39
N ALA A 176 15.78 -1.46 -13.83
CA ALA A 176 16.11 -0.15 -13.25
C ALA A 176 16.26 0.87 -14.39
N PHE A 177 15.65 2.05 -14.24
CA PHE A 177 15.77 3.12 -15.22
C PHE A 177 16.39 4.40 -14.66
N ALA A 178 16.29 4.64 -13.36
CA ALA A 178 16.81 5.85 -12.73
C ALA A 178 17.20 5.61 -11.26
N ASN A 179 18.01 6.50 -10.73
CA ASN A 179 18.30 6.54 -9.28
C ASN A 179 18.65 7.96 -8.84
N THR A 180 18.49 8.22 -7.54
CA THR A 180 18.90 9.48 -6.87
C THR A 180 19.47 9.18 -5.49
N THR A 181 20.08 10.18 -4.86
CA THR A 181 20.62 10.06 -3.49
C THR A 181 20.05 11.18 -2.65
N ILE A 182 19.34 10.81 -1.57
CA ILE A 182 18.69 11.75 -0.64
C ILE A 182 19.02 11.30 0.78
N ALA A 183 19.53 12.20 1.59
CA ALA A 183 19.74 11.95 3.01
C ALA A 183 18.38 11.94 3.72
N MET A 184 17.91 10.76 4.12
CA MET A 184 16.72 10.58 4.93
C MET A 184 17.09 9.84 6.21
N GLU A 185 16.80 10.45 7.35
CA GLU A 185 17.18 9.94 8.68
C GLU A 185 15.99 9.29 9.38
N GLY A 186 16.30 8.29 10.25
CA GLY A 186 15.32 7.62 11.08
C GLY A 186 14.25 6.85 10.30
N PRO A 187 13.09 6.58 10.91
CA PRO A 187 11.96 6.01 10.21
C PRO A 187 11.42 6.99 9.17
N VAL A 188 11.19 6.50 7.96
CA VAL A 188 10.55 7.23 6.87
C VAL A 188 9.18 6.65 6.57
N TYR A 189 8.30 7.43 5.96
CA TYR A 189 7.00 6.99 5.47
C TYR A 189 7.16 6.35 4.09
N VAL A 190 6.69 5.11 3.96
CA VAL A 190 6.78 4.33 2.72
C VAL A 190 5.38 3.89 2.33
N GLY A 191 4.99 4.05 1.08
CA GLY A 191 3.68 3.62 0.66
C GLY A 191 3.26 4.04 -0.74
N ILE A 192 1.95 4.01 -0.96
CA ILE A 192 1.30 4.27 -2.24
C ILE A 192 0.47 5.56 -2.17
N GLY A 193 0.48 6.34 -3.23
CA GLY A 193 -0.26 7.59 -3.27
C GLY A 193 -0.90 7.87 -4.64
N VAL A 194 -1.90 8.76 -4.62
CA VAL A 194 -2.62 9.19 -5.81
C VAL A 194 -2.82 10.71 -5.79
N CYS A 195 -2.47 11.36 -6.89
CA CYS A 195 -2.73 12.77 -7.17
C CYS A 195 -3.57 12.90 -8.43
N ALA A 196 -4.69 13.63 -8.36
CA ALA A 196 -5.59 13.83 -9.50
C ALA A 196 -5.06 14.80 -10.55
N HIS A 197 -4.00 15.55 -10.25
CA HIS A 197 -3.53 16.68 -11.06
C HIS A 197 -4.67 17.69 -11.34
N ASP A 198 -5.56 17.84 -10.36
CA ASP A 198 -6.69 18.75 -10.33
C ASP A 198 -6.96 19.14 -8.86
N ALA A 199 -6.94 20.44 -8.55
CA ALA A 199 -7.07 20.94 -7.18
C ALA A 199 -8.42 20.57 -6.51
N GLU A 200 -9.48 20.39 -7.30
CA GLU A 200 -10.84 20.08 -6.81
C GLU A 200 -11.29 18.67 -7.21
N GLY A 201 -10.58 18.04 -8.14
CA GLY A 201 -10.89 16.72 -8.68
C GLY A 201 -10.45 15.58 -7.78
N LEU A 202 -10.98 14.40 -8.08
CA LEU A 202 -10.58 13.13 -7.50
C LEU A 202 -10.37 12.11 -8.62
N THR A 203 -9.34 11.29 -8.49
CA THR A 203 -9.13 10.09 -9.31
C THR A 203 -8.93 8.88 -8.42
N THR A 204 -9.30 7.69 -8.91
CA THR A 204 -9.14 6.42 -8.18
C THR A 204 -8.24 5.49 -8.98
N VAL A 205 -7.20 4.98 -8.34
CA VAL A 205 -6.26 4.04 -8.94
C VAL A 205 -6.24 2.74 -8.14
N GLY A 206 -6.14 1.60 -8.85
CA GLY A 206 -5.96 0.29 -8.27
C GLY A 206 -4.49 -0.05 -8.12
N PHE A 207 -4.10 -0.51 -6.91
CA PHE A 207 -2.78 -1.07 -6.63
C PHE A 207 -2.95 -2.50 -6.15
N SER A 208 -2.41 -3.46 -6.90
CA SER A 208 -2.42 -4.88 -6.51
C SER A 208 -1.00 -5.40 -6.30
N ASN A 209 -0.90 -6.58 -5.68
CA ASN A 209 0.39 -7.19 -5.35
C ASN A 209 1.35 -6.24 -4.62
N VAL A 210 0.77 -5.38 -3.77
CA VAL A 210 1.55 -4.42 -2.98
C VAL A 210 2.36 -5.17 -1.94
N GLY A 211 3.68 -4.99 -1.99
CA GLY A 211 4.61 -5.63 -1.07
C GLY A 211 5.72 -4.68 -0.62
N ILE A 212 6.05 -4.76 0.68
CA ILE A 212 7.21 -4.09 1.25
C ILE A 212 8.16 -5.16 1.76
N GLU A 213 9.34 -5.23 1.16
CA GLU A 213 10.42 -6.12 1.57
C GLU A 213 11.46 -5.33 2.36
N ARG A 214 11.98 -5.93 3.43
CA ARG A 214 13.07 -5.37 4.24
C ARG A 214 14.21 -6.39 4.22
N PRO A 215 15.48 -5.98 4.09
CA PRO A 215 16.61 -6.89 4.23
C PRO A 215 16.52 -7.60 5.58
N SER A 216 16.71 -8.90 5.59
CA SER A 216 16.87 -9.62 6.87
C SER A 216 18.07 -9.04 7.62
N PRO A 217 17.97 -8.85 8.95
CA PRO A 217 19.13 -8.45 9.75
C PRO A 217 20.28 -9.40 9.45
N ALA A 218 21.48 -8.86 9.18
CA ALA A 218 22.67 -9.67 9.03
C ALA A 218 22.83 -10.53 10.30
N PRO A 219 23.17 -11.83 10.18
CA PRO A 219 23.45 -12.65 11.35
C PRO A 219 24.53 -11.97 12.19
N PRO A 220 24.41 -11.98 13.54
CA PRO A 220 25.40 -11.35 14.40
C PRO A 220 26.78 -11.90 14.05
N ALA A 221 27.73 -10.99 13.81
CA ALA A 221 29.11 -11.37 13.54
C ALA A 221 29.59 -12.30 14.67
N GLY A 222 29.90 -13.55 14.31
CA GLY A 222 30.35 -14.54 15.26
C GLY A 222 31.52 -13.96 16.08
N ARG A 223 31.35 -13.90 17.40
CA ARG A 223 32.47 -13.58 18.30
C ARG A 223 33.53 -14.66 18.07
N LYS A 224 34.69 -14.26 17.53
CA LYS A 224 35.89 -15.08 17.52
C LYS A 224 36.50 -15.11 18.90
#